data_26d9816dd06a41050690687accb1bbd2
#
_entry.id   26d9816dd06a41050690687accb1bbd2
#
_cell.length_a   1.000
_cell.length_b   1.000
_cell.length_c   1.000
_cell.angle_alpha   90.00
_cell.angle_beta   90.00
_cell.angle_gamma   90.00
#
_symmetry.space_group_name_H-M   'P 1'
#
loop_
_entity.id
_entity.type
_entity.pdbx_description
1 polymer ?
#
loop_
_entity_poly.entity_id
_entity_poly.type
_entity_poly.pdbx_seq_one_letter_code
_entity_poly.pdbx_strand_id
1 'polypeptide(L)'
;MKIILSPTKTMMNSQFKIEESPSSFPFFQKESTNIHKLLKGFSNQKIKSLMKLSENLNIQTIKDIQLWGSSNSYKTHAVYAYQGTSFKYLEPQKWKLSDVNYAQNHLLILSGLYGVLRPFDLINKYRLEMGLKFQLESSKSLTQFWKDKMTTYFNSFKENKFVINLASKEYSNVLETSSLNSTIINCIFYEKSNNLLKVVGSYSKAARGS
;
A
#
# COMPACT_ATOMS: atom_id res chain seq x y z
N MET A 1 6.89 -10.35 -14.66
CA MET A 1 5.51 -10.03 -14.26
C MET A 1 5.53 -9.44 -12.85
N LYS A 2 4.78 -8.39 -12.58
CA LYS A 2 4.52 -7.86 -11.22
C LYS A 2 3.03 -7.95 -10.91
N ILE A 3 2.70 -8.07 -9.62
CA ILE A 3 1.33 -8.13 -9.11
C ILE A 3 1.19 -6.94 -8.16
N ILE A 4 0.15 -6.12 -8.32
CA ILE A 4 -0.09 -4.99 -7.42
C ILE A 4 -1.33 -5.22 -6.56
N LEU A 5 -1.21 -4.91 -5.27
CA LEU A 5 -2.25 -5.03 -4.27
C LEU A 5 -2.45 -3.70 -3.54
N SER A 6 -3.68 -3.39 -3.12
CA SER A 6 -3.94 -2.25 -2.23
C SER A 6 -3.51 -2.55 -0.81
N PRO A 7 -3.07 -1.54 -0.04
CA PRO A 7 -2.87 -1.65 1.39
C PRO A 7 -4.23 -1.72 2.11
N THR A 8 -4.18 -1.75 3.43
CA THR A 8 -5.37 -1.60 4.28
C THR A 8 -5.26 -0.41 5.20
N LYS A 9 -6.41 0.15 5.61
CA LYS A 9 -6.46 1.26 6.56
C LYS A 9 -6.08 0.84 7.98
N THR A 10 -6.30 -0.44 8.30
CA THR A 10 -5.95 -1.02 9.59
C THR A 10 -4.59 -1.67 9.50
N MET A 11 -3.73 -1.33 10.43
CA MET A 11 -2.39 -1.88 10.54
C MET A 11 -2.10 -2.32 11.98
N MET A 12 -1.22 -3.29 12.14
CA MET A 12 -0.71 -3.72 13.44
C MET A 12 0.82 -3.75 13.45
N ASN A 13 1.40 -3.70 14.64
CA ASN A 13 2.78 -4.11 14.85
C ASN A 13 2.80 -5.63 15.02
N SER A 14 3.48 -6.33 14.13
CA SER A 14 3.64 -7.78 14.18
C SER A 14 5.10 -8.14 14.43
N GLN A 15 5.33 -9.03 15.38
CA GLN A 15 6.65 -9.64 15.61
C GLN A 15 6.84 -10.91 14.78
N PHE A 16 5.83 -11.31 14.02
CA PHE A 16 5.92 -12.51 13.19
C PHE A 16 7.02 -12.36 12.16
N LYS A 17 7.83 -13.39 12.02
CA LYS A 17 8.93 -13.48 11.07
C LYS A 17 9.08 -14.93 10.65
N ILE A 18 9.22 -15.16 9.36
CA ILE A 18 9.67 -16.44 8.83
C ILE A 18 11.20 -16.42 8.88
N GLU A 19 11.82 -17.47 9.40
CA GLU A 19 13.28 -17.62 9.40
C GLU A 19 13.83 -17.45 7.98
N GLU A 20 14.99 -16.81 7.86
CA GLU A 20 15.66 -16.52 6.58
C GLU A 20 14.84 -15.62 5.62
N SER A 21 13.68 -15.08 6.05
CA SER A 21 12.95 -14.12 5.21
C SER A 21 13.79 -12.85 4.99
N PRO A 22 13.78 -12.29 3.78
CA PRO A 22 14.52 -11.06 3.50
C PRO A 22 13.97 -9.92 4.34
N SER A 23 14.82 -8.94 4.65
CA SER A 23 14.40 -7.66 5.18
C SER A 23 14.97 -6.56 4.31
N SER A 24 14.15 -5.62 3.93
CA SER A 24 14.52 -4.51 3.08
C SER A 24 13.83 -3.22 3.52
N PHE A 25 14.17 -2.11 2.90
CA PHE A 25 13.55 -0.82 3.17
C PHE A 25 12.73 -0.36 1.96
N PRO A 26 11.69 0.46 2.18
CA PRO A 26 10.91 1.05 1.10
C PRO A 26 11.79 1.78 0.09
N PHE A 27 11.49 1.63 -1.19
CA PHE A 27 12.26 2.28 -2.26
C PHE A 27 12.20 3.81 -2.17
N PHE A 28 11.04 4.38 -1.87
CA PHE A 28 10.79 5.81 -1.78
C PHE A 28 10.91 6.37 -0.36
N GLN A 29 12.00 6.06 0.36
CA GLN A 29 12.21 6.53 1.74
C GLN A 29 12.27 8.06 1.87
N LYS A 30 12.92 8.72 0.91
CA LYS A 30 13.06 10.19 0.89
C LYS A 30 11.70 10.85 0.75
N GLU A 31 10.90 10.38 -0.19
CA GLU A 31 9.54 10.86 -0.44
C GLU A 31 8.63 10.61 0.76
N SER A 32 8.72 9.42 1.35
CA SER A 32 7.96 9.08 2.57
C SER A 32 8.31 10.00 3.73
N THR A 33 9.59 10.32 3.89
CA THR A 33 10.07 11.26 4.90
C THR A 33 9.52 12.67 4.65
N ASN A 34 9.49 13.13 3.41
CA ASN A 34 8.94 14.44 3.05
C ASN A 34 7.44 14.52 3.34
N ILE A 35 6.68 13.49 2.93
CA ILE A 35 5.25 13.41 3.24
C ILE A 35 5.02 13.40 4.76
N HIS A 36 5.75 12.57 5.49
CA HIS A 36 5.64 12.49 6.94
C HIS A 36 5.95 13.83 7.62
N LYS A 37 7.02 14.51 7.20
CA LYS A 37 7.40 15.83 7.73
C LYS A 37 6.27 16.86 7.53
N LEU A 38 5.62 16.84 6.37
CA LEU A 38 4.45 17.69 6.10
C LEU A 38 3.28 17.35 7.02
N LEU A 39 2.94 16.06 7.17
CA LEU A 39 1.85 15.62 8.05
C LEU A 39 2.11 16.01 9.51
N LYS A 40 3.35 15.88 9.97
CA LYS A 40 3.76 16.28 11.33
C LYS A 40 3.60 17.78 11.59
N GLY A 41 3.65 18.60 10.54
CA GLY A 41 3.41 20.06 10.63
C GLY A 41 1.91 20.44 10.62
N PHE A 42 0.99 19.50 10.38
CA PHE A 42 -0.44 19.80 10.40
C PHE A 42 -0.99 19.78 11.83
N SER A 43 -1.97 20.67 12.11
CA SER A 43 -2.71 20.60 13.36
C SER A 43 -3.55 19.32 13.45
N ASN A 44 -3.85 18.86 14.67
CA ASN A 44 -4.69 17.69 14.92
C ASN A 44 -6.05 17.82 14.20
N GLN A 45 -6.65 19.02 14.22
CA GLN A 45 -7.91 19.30 13.55
C GLN A 45 -7.80 19.17 12.03
N LYS A 46 -6.67 19.61 11.45
CA LYS A 46 -6.41 19.47 10.02
C LYS A 46 -6.25 18.00 9.61
N ILE A 47 -5.54 17.19 10.40
CA ILE A 47 -5.42 15.73 10.18
C ILE A 47 -6.79 15.06 10.24
N LYS A 48 -7.57 15.37 11.29
CA LYS A 48 -8.93 14.83 11.46
C LYS A 48 -9.83 15.11 10.26
N SER A 49 -9.86 16.37 9.82
CA SER A 49 -10.67 16.83 8.67
C SER A 49 -10.17 16.20 7.36
N LEU A 50 -8.87 16.24 7.09
CA LEU A 50 -8.25 15.73 5.88
C LEU A 50 -8.55 14.24 5.67
N MET A 51 -8.40 13.43 6.72
CA MET A 51 -8.57 11.98 6.66
C MET A 51 -9.98 11.52 7.09
N LYS A 52 -10.89 12.46 7.42
CA LYS A 52 -12.27 12.19 7.85
C LYS A 52 -12.32 11.19 9.02
N LEU A 53 -11.56 11.46 10.09
CA LEU A 53 -11.39 10.55 11.21
C LEU A 53 -12.43 10.80 12.31
N SER A 54 -12.87 9.72 12.97
CA SER A 54 -13.49 9.81 14.30
C SER A 54 -12.45 10.30 15.33
N GLU A 55 -12.91 10.74 16.52
CA GLU A 55 -12.01 11.26 17.55
C GLU A 55 -10.93 10.24 17.94
N ASN A 56 -11.36 9.01 18.25
CA ASN A 56 -10.44 7.94 18.66
C ASN A 56 -9.40 7.60 17.57
N LEU A 57 -9.83 7.55 16.29
CA LEU A 57 -8.92 7.32 15.18
C LEU A 57 -7.96 8.49 14.95
N ASN A 58 -8.41 9.73 15.20
CA ASN A 58 -7.55 10.90 15.12
C ASN A 58 -6.44 10.86 16.16
N ILE A 59 -6.78 10.58 17.43
CA ILE A 59 -5.80 10.43 18.52
C ILE A 59 -4.74 9.38 18.15
N GLN A 60 -5.18 8.21 17.68
CA GLN A 60 -4.27 7.15 17.28
C GLN A 60 -3.40 7.57 16.09
N THR A 61 -3.99 8.21 15.07
CA THR A 61 -3.27 8.66 13.87
C THR A 61 -2.20 9.69 14.21
N ILE A 62 -2.51 10.65 15.08
CA ILE A 62 -1.54 11.65 15.56
C ILE A 62 -0.38 10.97 16.30
N LYS A 63 -0.68 9.99 17.16
CA LYS A 63 0.34 9.20 17.85
C LYS A 63 1.25 8.46 16.86
N ASP A 64 0.67 7.80 15.85
CA ASP A 64 1.44 7.10 14.82
C ASP A 64 2.31 8.07 13.99
N ILE A 65 1.82 9.29 13.66
CA ILE A 65 2.59 10.35 13.00
C ILE A 65 3.77 10.80 13.87
N GLN A 66 3.57 10.99 15.18
CA GLN A 66 4.63 11.43 16.09
C GLN A 66 5.71 10.37 16.28
N LEU A 67 5.33 9.09 16.33
CA LEU A 67 6.25 7.96 16.54
C LEU A 67 6.99 7.56 15.26
N TRP A 68 6.46 7.82 14.08
CA TRP A 68 7.03 7.37 12.82
C TRP A 68 8.48 7.83 12.65
N GLY A 69 9.37 6.88 12.37
CA GLY A 69 10.80 7.13 12.16
C GLY A 69 11.60 7.50 13.42
N SER A 70 10.99 7.52 14.62
CA SER A 70 11.70 7.71 15.88
C SER A 70 12.43 6.43 16.33
N SER A 71 13.36 6.55 17.28
CA SER A 71 14.02 5.41 17.92
C SER A 71 13.04 4.44 18.60
N ASN A 72 11.90 4.96 19.06
CA ASN A 72 10.85 4.19 19.72
C ASN A 72 9.80 3.64 18.74
N SER A 73 10.00 3.84 17.43
CA SER A 73 9.07 3.33 16.43
C SER A 73 9.31 1.85 16.14
N TYR A 74 8.24 1.07 16.20
CA TYR A 74 8.30 -0.33 15.83
C TYR A 74 8.17 -0.48 14.30
N LYS A 75 9.08 -1.24 13.70
CA LYS A 75 9.02 -1.57 12.27
C LYS A 75 8.55 -3.01 12.09
N THR A 76 7.65 -3.20 11.14
CA THR A 76 7.06 -4.48 10.78
C THR A 76 7.22 -4.69 9.28
N HIS A 77 7.44 -5.91 8.82
CA HIS A 77 7.36 -6.21 7.39
C HIS A 77 5.97 -5.84 6.84
N ALA A 78 5.93 -5.19 5.69
CA ALA A 78 4.70 -4.64 5.13
C ALA A 78 3.57 -5.69 5.03
N VAL A 79 3.88 -6.90 4.59
CA VAL A 79 2.91 -7.99 4.43
C VAL A 79 2.26 -8.43 5.74
N TYR A 80 2.93 -8.27 6.88
CA TYR A 80 2.40 -8.58 8.21
C TYR A 80 1.80 -7.36 8.91
N ALA A 81 2.15 -6.16 8.47
CA ALA A 81 1.64 -4.92 9.04
C ALA A 81 0.18 -4.66 8.65
N TYR A 82 -0.20 -4.94 7.42
CA TYR A 82 -1.55 -4.67 6.93
C TYR A 82 -2.54 -5.71 7.42
N GLN A 83 -3.68 -5.23 7.95
CA GLN A 83 -4.78 -6.04 8.45
C GLN A 83 -6.04 -5.76 7.64
N GLY A 84 -6.65 -6.77 7.08
CA GLY A 84 -7.87 -6.64 6.31
C GLY A 84 -8.11 -7.86 5.43
N THR A 85 -9.26 -7.88 4.78
CA THR A 85 -9.72 -9.07 4.08
C THR A 85 -8.68 -9.64 3.10
N SER A 86 -8.09 -8.84 2.23
CA SER A 86 -7.10 -9.33 1.26
C SER A 86 -5.88 -9.96 1.95
N PHE A 87 -5.32 -9.33 2.99
CA PHE A 87 -4.15 -9.88 3.70
C PHE A 87 -4.51 -11.09 4.56
N LYS A 88 -5.75 -11.15 5.07
CA LYS A 88 -6.26 -12.35 5.76
C LYS A 88 -6.31 -13.56 4.83
N TYR A 89 -6.74 -13.38 3.59
CA TYR A 89 -6.80 -14.46 2.59
C TYR A 89 -5.46 -14.73 1.93
N LEU A 90 -4.55 -13.76 1.89
CA LEU A 90 -3.18 -13.94 1.43
C LEU A 90 -2.36 -14.86 2.36
N GLU A 91 -2.74 -14.94 3.63
CA GLU A 91 -2.18 -15.82 4.66
C GLU A 91 -0.63 -15.88 4.70
N PRO A 92 0.06 -14.73 4.74
CA PRO A 92 1.52 -14.71 4.62
C PRO A 92 2.25 -15.45 5.76
N GLN A 93 1.56 -15.74 6.87
CA GLN A 93 2.09 -16.52 7.97
C GLN A 93 2.25 -18.02 7.62
N LYS A 94 1.56 -18.50 6.57
CA LYS A 94 1.62 -19.90 6.10
C LYS A 94 2.63 -20.09 4.97
N TRP A 95 3.29 -19.03 4.52
CA TRP A 95 4.21 -19.08 3.40
C TRP A 95 5.46 -19.89 3.75
N LYS A 96 5.92 -20.67 2.81
CA LYS A 96 7.25 -21.30 2.80
C LYS A 96 8.28 -20.30 2.28
N LEU A 97 9.56 -20.58 2.45
CA LEU A 97 10.63 -19.72 1.97
C LEU A 97 10.57 -19.50 0.43
N SER A 98 10.13 -20.50 -0.33
CA SER A 98 9.85 -20.35 -1.78
C SER A 98 8.81 -19.29 -2.08
N ASP A 99 7.72 -19.27 -1.30
CA ASP A 99 6.61 -18.31 -1.47
C ASP A 99 7.05 -16.90 -1.05
N VAL A 100 7.83 -16.81 0.02
CA VAL A 100 8.48 -15.57 0.47
C VAL A 100 9.34 -14.96 -0.63
N ASN A 101 10.21 -15.78 -1.24
CA ASN A 101 11.10 -15.33 -2.32
C ASN A 101 10.30 -14.93 -3.57
N TYR A 102 9.29 -15.71 -3.93
CA TYR A 102 8.40 -15.37 -5.04
C TYR A 102 7.66 -14.05 -4.79
N ALA A 103 7.03 -13.92 -3.62
CA ALA A 103 6.30 -12.71 -3.26
C ALA A 103 7.21 -11.48 -3.22
N GLN A 104 8.40 -11.56 -2.64
CA GLN A 104 9.36 -10.44 -2.58
C GLN A 104 9.76 -9.95 -3.97
N ASN A 105 9.81 -10.83 -4.95
CA ASN A 105 10.18 -10.51 -6.32
C ASN A 105 9.01 -10.08 -7.21
N HIS A 106 7.78 -10.48 -6.89
CA HIS A 106 6.64 -10.29 -7.78
C HIS A 106 5.52 -9.45 -7.20
N LEU A 107 5.27 -9.51 -5.89
CA LEU A 107 4.19 -8.76 -5.24
C LEU A 107 4.64 -7.35 -4.86
N LEU A 108 3.82 -6.36 -5.18
CA LEU A 108 4.01 -4.96 -4.80
C LEU A 108 2.73 -4.45 -4.11
N ILE A 109 2.88 -3.85 -2.94
CA ILE A 109 1.78 -3.26 -2.19
C ILE A 109 1.84 -1.75 -2.40
N LEU A 110 0.79 -1.18 -2.99
CA LEU A 110 0.69 0.26 -3.18
C LEU A 110 0.45 0.95 -1.83
N SER A 111 0.96 2.17 -1.66
CA SER A 111 0.92 2.86 -0.38
C SER A 111 0.83 4.37 -0.55
N GLY A 112 -0.08 5.04 0.16
CA GLY A 112 -0.16 6.50 0.14
C GLY A 112 1.07 7.17 0.73
N LEU A 113 1.72 6.56 1.74
CA LEU A 113 2.93 7.11 2.37
C LEU A 113 4.21 6.68 1.68
N TYR A 114 4.32 5.42 1.30
CA TYR A 114 5.55 4.83 0.77
C TYR A 114 5.56 4.67 -0.76
N GLY A 115 4.49 5.06 -1.46
CA GLY A 115 4.30 4.84 -2.89
C GLY A 115 4.11 3.37 -3.21
N VAL A 116 5.18 2.59 -3.14
CA VAL A 116 5.20 1.15 -3.37
C VAL A 116 6.07 0.45 -2.32
N LEU A 117 5.65 -0.73 -1.93
CA LEU A 117 6.33 -1.60 -0.96
C LEU A 117 6.47 -3.00 -1.54
N ARG A 118 7.58 -3.65 -1.26
CA ARG A 118 7.71 -5.09 -1.37
C ARG A 118 7.19 -5.74 -0.07
N PRO A 119 6.78 -7.01 -0.08
CA PRO A 119 6.21 -7.68 1.11
C PRO A 119 7.07 -7.56 2.37
N PHE A 120 8.38 -7.66 2.24
CA PHE A 120 9.33 -7.68 3.37
C PHE A 120 10.08 -6.35 3.55
N ASP A 121 9.55 -5.25 3.02
CA ASP A 121 9.99 -3.91 3.38
C ASP A 121 9.57 -3.59 4.81
N LEU A 122 10.51 -3.11 5.62
CA LEU A 122 10.27 -2.70 7.01
C LEU A 122 9.63 -1.32 7.06
N ILE A 123 8.40 -1.27 7.57
CA ILE A 123 7.59 -0.05 7.64
C ILE A 123 7.11 0.24 9.07
N ASN A 124 6.88 1.51 9.35
CA ASN A 124 6.16 1.94 10.54
C ASN A 124 4.65 1.97 10.27
N LYS A 125 3.86 1.84 11.32
CA LYS A 125 2.42 2.11 11.24
C LYS A 125 2.17 3.53 10.75
N TYR A 126 1.16 3.67 9.92
CA TYR A 126 0.70 4.95 9.40
C TYR A 126 -0.76 4.86 8.95
N ARG A 127 -1.37 6.00 8.73
CA ARG A 127 -2.66 6.10 8.05
C ARG A 127 -2.59 7.23 7.03
N LEU A 128 -2.60 6.86 5.75
CA LEU A 128 -2.61 7.81 4.64
C LEU A 128 -3.16 7.12 3.38
N GLU A 129 -4.33 7.55 2.94
CA GLU A 129 -5.00 6.98 1.77
C GLU A 129 -4.49 7.67 0.50
N MET A 130 -4.35 6.93 -0.61
CA MET A 130 -3.82 7.44 -1.87
C MET A 130 -4.67 8.55 -2.49
N GLY A 131 -5.98 8.48 -2.28
CA GLY A 131 -6.94 9.44 -2.82
C GLY A 131 -6.99 10.81 -2.10
N LEU A 132 -6.19 11.02 -1.05
CA LEU A 132 -6.21 12.27 -0.28
C LEU A 132 -5.70 13.45 -1.10
N LYS A 133 -6.40 14.58 -0.97
CA LYS A 133 -6.11 15.84 -1.65
C LYS A 133 -5.52 16.85 -0.67
N PHE A 134 -4.25 17.12 -0.78
CA PHE A 134 -3.55 18.20 -0.09
C PHE A 134 -2.30 18.60 -0.86
N GLN A 135 -1.84 19.83 -0.65
CA GLN A 135 -0.67 20.35 -1.32
C GLN A 135 0.59 19.63 -0.85
N LEU A 136 1.33 19.06 -1.79
CA LEU A 136 2.61 18.41 -1.57
C LEU A 136 3.55 18.75 -2.73
N GLU A 137 4.60 19.53 -2.44
CA GLU A 137 5.45 20.12 -3.48
C GLU A 137 4.59 20.89 -4.51
N SER A 138 4.74 20.64 -5.82
CA SER A 138 3.91 21.21 -6.89
C SER A 138 2.59 20.46 -7.10
N SER A 139 2.36 19.32 -6.39
CA SER A 139 1.20 18.46 -6.61
C SER A 139 0.03 18.82 -5.71
N LYS A 140 -1.18 18.76 -6.24
CA LYS A 140 -2.45 19.06 -5.52
C LYS A 140 -3.04 17.82 -4.81
N SER A 141 -2.47 16.64 -4.99
CA SER A 141 -2.93 15.38 -4.39
C SER A 141 -1.80 14.37 -4.29
N LEU A 142 -1.93 13.37 -3.41
CA LEU A 142 -1.01 12.24 -3.33
C LEU A 142 -0.94 11.44 -4.63
N THR A 143 -2.07 11.21 -5.28
CA THR A 143 -2.11 10.52 -6.57
C THR A 143 -1.24 11.23 -7.61
N GLN A 144 -1.34 12.57 -7.70
CA GLN A 144 -0.52 13.36 -8.60
C GLN A 144 0.97 13.31 -8.22
N PHE A 145 1.28 13.42 -6.93
CA PHE A 145 2.66 13.34 -6.43
C PHE A 145 3.34 12.02 -6.77
N TRP A 146 2.60 10.90 -6.67
CA TRP A 146 3.15 9.57 -6.92
C TRP A 146 3.19 9.17 -8.39
N LYS A 147 2.39 9.79 -9.26
CA LYS A 147 2.15 9.35 -10.64
C LYS A 147 3.45 9.12 -11.42
N ASP A 148 4.27 10.14 -11.57
CA ASP A 148 5.51 10.07 -12.36
C ASP A 148 6.57 9.17 -11.71
N LYS A 149 6.68 9.25 -10.37
CA LYS A 149 7.61 8.43 -9.58
C LYS A 149 7.28 6.94 -9.71
N MET A 150 6.00 6.59 -9.64
CA MET A 150 5.54 5.22 -9.79
C MET A 150 5.71 4.72 -11.21
N THR A 151 5.40 5.53 -12.21
CA THR A 151 5.61 5.20 -13.63
C THR A 151 7.09 4.91 -13.89
N THR A 152 7.99 5.77 -13.42
CA THR A 152 9.44 5.56 -13.52
C THR A 152 9.90 4.28 -12.84
N TYR A 153 9.39 4.02 -11.62
CA TYR A 153 9.70 2.80 -10.87
C TYR A 153 9.25 1.54 -11.61
N PHE A 154 8.02 1.51 -12.14
CA PHE A 154 7.54 0.36 -12.90
C PHE A 154 8.28 0.15 -14.21
N ASN A 155 8.66 1.22 -14.89
CA ASN A 155 9.43 1.16 -16.14
C ASN A 155 10.89 0.73 -15.93
N SER A 156 11.42 0.78 -14.69
CA SER A 156 12.76 0.26 -14.38
C SER A 156 12.84 -1.28 -14.47
N PHE A 157 11.70 -1.96 -14.40
CA PHE A 157 11.63 -3.41 -14.58
C PHE A 157 11.60 -3.80 -16.06
N LYS A 158 12.71 -3.70 -16.77
CA LYS A 158 12.82 -3.86 -18.22
C LYS A 158 12.22 -5.15 -18.80
N GLU A 159 12.25 -6.25 -18.03
CA GLU A 159 11.74 -7.56 -18.45
C GLU A 159 10.27 -7.81 -18.11
N ASN A 160 9.62 -6.90 -17.37
CA ASN A 160 8.24 -7.07 -17.00
C ASN A 160 7.27 -6.61 -18.09
N LYS A 161 6.74 -7.56 -18.84
CA LYS A 161 5.73 -7.29 -19.86
C LYS A 161 4.34 -7.01 -19.29
N PHE A 162 4.05 -7.51 -18.09
CA PHE A 162 2.72 -7.47 -17.51
C PHE A 162 2.73 -7.03 -16.05
N VAL A 163 1.73 -6.22 -15.68
CA VAL A 163 1.35 -5.87 -14.31
C VAL A 163 -0.06 -6.36 -14.05
N ILE A 164 -0.20 -7.35 -13.18
CA ILE A 164 -1.51 -7.87 -12.76
C ILE A 164 -2.07 -6.93 -11.69
N ASN A 165 -3.18 -6.27 -12.00
CA ASN A 165 -3.81 -5.32 -11.10
C ASN A 165 -4.90 -5.98 -10.24
N LEU A 166 -4.56 -6.25 -8.99
CA LEU A 166 -5.47 -6.64 -7.92
C LEU A 166 -5.80 -5.47 -6.99
N ALA A 167 -5.21 -4.29 -7.22
CA ALA A 167 -5.49 -3.10 -6.42
C ALA A 167 -6.85 -2.48 -6.75
N SER A 168 -7.40 -1.69 -5.82
CA SER A 168 -8.58 -0.88 -6.08
C SER A 168 -8.24 0.30 -6.98
N LYS A 169 -9.24 0.85 -7.67
CA LYS A 169 -9.08 2.04 -8.53
C LYS A 169 -8.42 3.21 -7.80
N GLU A 170 -8.74 3.42 -6.51
CA GLU A 170 -8.12 4.47 -5.71
C GLU A 170 -6.59 4.39 -5.72
N TYR A 171 -6.04 3.17 -5.62
CA TYR A 171 -4.60 2.96 -5.60
C TYR A 171 -4.00 2.77 -6.99
N SER A 172 -4.64 2.02 -7.88
CA SER A 172 -4.09 1.77 -9.22
C SER A 172 -4.08 3.01 -10.13
N ASN A 173 -4.92 4.02 -9.85
CA ASN A 173 -4.95 5.28 -10.60
C ASN A 173 -3.65 6.11 -10.52
N VAL A 174 -2.70 5.74 -9.65
CA VAL A 174 -1.36 6.35 -9.65
C VAL A 174 -0.51 5.89 -10.83
N LEU A 175 -0.88 4.78 -11.49
CA LEU A 175 -0.18 4.27 -12.65
C LEU A 175 -0.75 4.89 -13.91
N GLU A 176 0.07 5.64 -14.63
CA GLU A 176 -0.29 6.18 -15.93
C GLU A 176 -0.09 5.13 -17.01
N THR A 177 -1.19 4.48 -17.40
CA THR A 177 -1.15 3.33 -18.33
C THR A 177 -0.53 3.67 -19.69
N SER A 178 -0.71 4.89 -20.17
CA SER A 178 -0.15 5.37 -21.45
C SER A 178 1.38 5.55 -21.43
N SER A 179 1.98 5.66 -20.24
CA SER A 179 3.42 5.89 -20.04
C SER A 179 4.15 4.67 -19.48
N LEU A 180 3.44 3.55 -19.30
CA LEU A 180 4.04 2.31 -18.82
C LEU A 180 4.55 1.45 -19.98
N ASN A 181 5.75 0.90 -19.81
CA ASN A 181 6.30 -0.10 -20.73
C ASN A 181 5.66 -1.49 -20.60
N SER A 182 4.86 -1.68 -19.55
CA SER A 182 4.17 -2.94 -19.25
C SER A 182 2.66 -2.82 -19.51
N THR A 183 2.04 -3.90 -19.99
CA THR A 183 0.58 -3.99 -20.09
C THR A 183 -0.03 -4.25 -18.72
N ILE A 184 -1.01 -3.42 -18.32
CA ILE A 184 -1.79 -3.65 -17.09
C ILE A 184 -2.97 -4.59 -17.40
N ILE A 185 -3.04 -5.70 -16.68
CA ILE A 185 -4.15 -6.64 -16.70
C ILE A 185 -5.01 -6.42 -15.46
N ASN A 186 -6.21 -5.85 -15.64
CA ASN A 186 -7.13 -5.59 -14.55
C ASN A 186 -7.96 -6.83 -14.22
N CYS A 187 -7.84 -7.36 -12.99
CA CYS A 187 -8.66 -8.46 -12.51
C CYS A 187 -9.94 -7.93 -11.87
N ILE A 188 -11.09 -8.34 -12.39
CA ILE A 188 -12.40 -7.96 -11.87
C ILE A 188 -13.11 -9.24 -11.39
N PHE A 189 -13.54 -9.22 -10.14
CA PHE A 189 -14.19 -10.35 -9.48
C PHE A 189 -15.69 -10.10 -9.38
N TYR A 190 -16.48 -11.00 -9.94
CA TYR A 190 -17.94 -10.94 -9.94
C TYR A 190 -18.52 -12.03 -9.05
N GLU A 191 -19.57 -11.68 -8.33
CA GLU A 191 -20.47 -12.61 -7.66
C GLU A 191 -21.69 -12.85 -8.53
N LYS A 192 -22.09 -14.10 -8.70
CA LYS A 192 -23.32 -14.45 -9.40
C LYS A 192 -24.45 -14.59 -8.39
N SER A 193 -25.46 -13.73 -8.49
CA SER A 193 -26.68 -13.78 -7.70
C SER A 193 -27.89 -13.57 -8.60
N ASN A 194 -28.86 -14.48 -8.55
CA ASN A 194 -30.09 -14.43 -9.38
C ASN A 194 -29.80 -14.18 -10.88
N ASN A 195 -28.84 -14.91 -11.43
CA ASN A 195 -28.36 -14.78 -12.83
C ASN A 195 -27.76 -13.42 -13.20
N LEU A 196 -27.52 -12.53 -12.23
CA LEU A 196 -26.84 -11.25 -12.43
C LEU A 196 -25.42 -11.33 -11.88
N LEU A 197 -24.46 -10.77 -12.63
CA LEU A 197 -23.09 -10.60 -12.19
C LEU A 197 -22.96 -9.25 -11.49
N LYS A 198 -22.54 -9.25 -10.22
CA LYS A 198 -22.32 -8.03 -9.42
C LYS A 198 -20.93 -8.03 -8.79
N VAL A 199 -20.31 -6.86 -8.72
CA VAL A 199 -19.07 -6.68 -7.97
C VAL A 199 -19.44 -6.40 -6.51
N VAL A 200 -19.13 -7.35 -5.62
CA VAL A 200 -19.34 -7.23 -4.17
C VAL A 200 -17.99 -6.94 -3.51
N GLY A 201 -17.88 -5.80 -2.86
CA GLY A 201 -16.59 -5.29 -2.35
C GLY A 201 -15.91 -6.21 -1.34
N SER A 202 -16.65 -6.90 -0.46
CA SER A 202 -16.09 -7.88 0.49
C SER A 202 -15.52 -9.10 -0.20
N TYR A 203 -16.26 -9.68 -1.14
CA TYR A 203 -15.83 -10.85 -1.91
C TYR A 203 -14.67 -10.54 -2.85
N SER A 204 -14.71 -9.37 -3.51
CA SER A 204 -13.60 -8.92 -4.34
C SER A 204 -12.31 -8.73 -3.54
N LYS A 205 -12.40 -8.28 -2.26
CA LYS A 205 -11.22 -8.18 -1.38
C LYS A 205 -10.68 -9.55 -0.98
N ALA A 206 -11.55 -10.53 -0.71
CA ALA A 206 -11.15 -11.90 -0.41
C ALA A 206 -10.42 -12.51 -1.63
N ALA A 207 -11.05 -12.48 -2.79
CA ALA A 207 -10.49 -13.02 -4.03
C ALA A 207 -9.16 -12.38 -4.47
N ARG A 208 -8.91 -11.12 -4.09
CA ARG A 208 -7.61 -10.46 -4.36
C ARG A 208 -6.49 -10.96 -3.45
N GLY A 209 -6.81 -11.59 -2.34
CA GLY A 209 -5.83 -12.15 -1.42
C GLY A 209 -5.61 -13.64 -1.61
N SER A 210 -6.57 -14.35 -2.23
CA SER A 210 -6.46 -15.77 -2.55
C SER A 210 -5.57 -15.97 -3.77
#